data_9478e2774b6f5c962ab1ec72957b9995
#
_entry.id   9478e2774b6f5c962ab1ec72957b9995
#
_cell.length_a   1.000
_cell.length_b   1.000
_cell.length_c   1.000
_cell.angle_alpha   90.00
_cell.angle_beta   90.00
_cell.angle_gamma   90.00
#
_symmetry.space_group_name_H-M   'P 1'
#
loop_
_entity.id
_entity.type
_entity.pdbx_description
1 polymer ?
#
loop_
_entity_poly.entity_id
_entity_poly.type
_entity_poly.pdbx_seq_one_letter_code
_entity_poly.pdbx_strand_id
1 'polypeptide(L)'
;GSEMCIRDRMMDEKILKIQHTLKKELDENRYHHTLGVMYTSASMAMRYDVDVQKALYAGLLHDCAKCIPSDKKIRLCEKYGLPVSSVEKENPSLLHARLGAYLAHEKYGVKDEEIIYAIESHTTGRPGMSMLEKIVYIADYIEPGRRELPNMADVRQLAFRDIDECLYRILKDSLVYLDSKNITVDPMTQRTYDYYKKEMGKED
;
A
#
# COMPACT_ATOMS: atom_id res chain seq x y z
N GLY A 1 -29.77 12.29 21.38
CA GLY A 1 -29.53 12.50 19.92
C GLY A 1 -28.29 13.33 19.61
N SER A 2 -27.66 14.00 20.60
CA SER A 2 -26.50 14.90 20.33
C SER A 2 -25.13 14.23 20.47
N GLU A 3 -24.99 13.18 21.26
CA GLU A 3 -23.69 12.51 21.46
C GLU A 3 -23.27 11.63 20.28
N MET A 4 -24.22 11.04 19.54
CA MET A 4 -23.94 10.25 18.34
C MET A 4 -23.43 11.14 17.19
N CYS A 5 -23.93 12.38 17.09
CA CYS A 5 -23.51 13.33 16.06
C CYS A 5 -22.08 13.89 16.25
N ILE A 6 -21.56 13.86 17.48
CA ILE A 6 -20.19 14.34 17.79
C ILE A 6 -19.17 13.24 17.49
N ARG A 7 -19.51 11.98 17.71
CA ARG A 7 -18.66 10.83 17.39
C ARG A 7 -18.48 10.64 15.87
N ASP A 8 -19.52 10.89 15.08
CA ASP A 8 -19.48 10.78 13.61
C ASP A 8 -18.75 11.94 12.92
N ARG A 9 -18.50 13.07 13.60
CA ARG A 9 -17.72 14.19 13.07
C ARG A 9 -16.22 14.10 13.30
N MET A 10 -15.79 13.16 14.11
CA MET A 10 -14.38 12.90 14.30
C MET A 10 -13.90 11.86 13.26
N MET A 11 -13.82 12.26 11.97
CA MET A 11 -12.68 11.82 11.23
C MET A 11 -11.52 12.09 12.16
N ASP A 12 -10.94 11.03 12.67
CA ASP A 12 -10.00 11.02 13.80
C ASP A 12 -9.08 12.24 13.65
N GLU A 13 -9.08 13.16 14.64
CA GLU A 13 -8.21 14.34 14.61
C GLU A 13 -6.77 13.99 14.29
N LYS A 14 -6.39 12.75 14.61
CA LYS A 14 -5.10 12.18 14.30
C LYS A 14 -4.92 11.99 12.78
N ILE A 15 -5.93 11.51 12.04
CA ILE A 15 -5.86 11.42 10.56
C ILE A 15 -5.64 12.80 9.95
N LEU A 16 -6.36 13.81 10.41
CA LEU A 16 -6.19 15.19 9.91
C LEU A 16 -4.81 15.76 10.21
N LYS A 17 -4.25 15.48 11.39
CA LYS A 17 -2.87 15.86 11.75
C LYS A 17 -1.85 15.16 10.86
N ILE A 18 -2.03 13.88 10.58
CA ILE A 18 -1.16 13.11 9.68
C ILE A 18 -1.25 13.68 8.26
N GLN A 19 -2.44 13.93 7.74
CA GLN A 19 -2.62 14.56 6.42
C GLN A 19 -1.88 15.88 6.33
N HIS A 20 -2.01 16.75 7.34
CA HIS A 20 -1.30 18.04 7.38
C HIS A 20 0.22 17.87 7.38
N THR A 21 0.74 16.86 8.07
CA THR A 21 2.18 16.53 8.09
C THR A 21 2.62 16.03 6.73
N LEU A 22 1.92 15.06 6.14
CA LEU A 22 2.25 14.47 4.84
C LEU A 22 2.16 15.50 3.70
N LYS A 23 1.24 16.46 3.77
CA LYS A 23 1.17 17.56 2.79
C LYS A 23 2.44 18.39 2.72
N LYS A 24 3.24 18.44 3.79
CA LYS A 24 4.52 19.15 3.84
C LYS A 24 5.71 18.28 3.45
N GLU A 25 5.58 16.97 3.61
CA GLU A 25 6.68 16.00 3.42
C GLU A 25 6.69 15.33 2.05
N LEU A 26 5.52 15.25 1.42
CA LEU A 26 5.34 14.68 0.08
C LEU A 26 5.28 15.79 -0.97
N ASP A 27 5.69 15.49 -2.19
CA ASP A 27 5.35 16.33 -3.32
C ASP A 27 3.85 16.33 -3.58
N GLU A 28 3.35 17.33 -4.33
CA GLU A 28 1.92 17.53 -4.55
C GLU A 28 1.25 16.32 -5.21
N ASN A 29 1.88 15.75 -6.24
CA ASN A 29 1.34 14.60 -6.94
C ASN A 29 1.27 13.37 -6.02
N ARG A 30 2.32 13.15 -5.22
CA ARG A 30 2.34 12.05 -4.26
C ARG A 30 1.33 12.24 -3.14
N TYR A 31 1.14 13.46 -2.67
CA TYR A 31 0.12 13.76 -1.67
C TYR A 31 -1.30 13.47 -2.19
N HIS A 32 -1.63 13.93 -3.41
CA HIS A 32 -2.93 13.62 -4.02
C HIS A 32 -3.15 12.13 -4.25
N HIS A 33 -2.13 11.42 -4.72
CA HIS A 33 -2.15 9.96 -4.82
C HIS A 33 -2.43 9.31 -3.46
N THR A 34 -1.72 9.73 -2.42
CA THR A 34 -1.91 9.22 -1.05
C THR A 34 -3.34 9.38 -0.54
N LEU A 35 -3.97 10.53 -0.80
CA LEU A 35 -5.38 10.72 -0.48
C LEU A 35 -6.30 9.81 -1.32
N GLY A 36 -5.98 9.62 -2.60
CA GLY A 36 -6.68 8.68 -3.48
C GLY A 36 -6.66 7.27 -2.93
N VAL A 37 -5.47 6.79 -2.53
CA VAL A 37 -5.30 5.45 -1.90
C VAL A 37 -6.05 5.35 -0.59
N MET A 38 -5.98 6.37 0.27
CA MET A 38 -6.70 6.40 1.55
C MET A 38 -8.21 6.19 1.36
N TYR A 39 -8.85 6.96 0.47
CA TYR A 39 -10.30 6.86 0.25
C TYR A 39 -10.70 5.61 -0.54
N THR A 40 -9.87 5.16 -1.47
CA THR A 40 -10.10 3.89 -2.18
C THR A 40 -10.02 2.71 -1.22
N SER A 41 -9.03 2.68 -0.33
CA SER A 41 -8.91 1.66 0.73
C SER A 41 -10.13 1.66 1.65
N ALA A 42 -10.60 2.82 2.08
CA ALA A 42 -11.81 2.94 2.90
C ALA A 42 -13.06 2.42 2.17
N SER A 43 -13.21 2.73 0.89
CA SER A 43 -14.33 2.24 0.06
C SER A 43 -14.29 0.72 -0.09
N MET A 44 -13.11 0.14 -0.32
CA MET A 44 -12.94 -1.31 -0.38
C MET A 44 -13.16 -1.96 0.98
N ALA A 45 -12.72 -1.33 2.08
CA ALA A 45 -12.95 -1.84 3.43
C ALA A 45 -14.45 -1.97 3.74
N MET A 46 -15.28 -0.99 3.35
CA MET A 46 -16.74 -1.09 3.46
C MET A 46 -17.30 -2.27 2.64
N ARG A 47 -16.73 -2.54 1.46
CA ARG A 47 -17.18 -3.66 0.60
C ARG A 47 -16.84 -5.03 1.16
N TYR A 48 -15.68 -5.14 1.85
CA TYR A 48 -15.14 -6.42 2.31
C TYR A 48 -15.23 -6.60 3.83
N ASP A 49 -16.05 -5.79 4.52
CA ASP A 49 -16.30 -5.86 5.97
C ASP A 49 -15.01 -5.79 6.80
N VAL A 50 -14.12 -4.90 6.40
CA VAL A 50 -12.88 -4.58 7.12
C VAL A 50 -13.06 -3.25 7.85
N ASP A 51 -12.36 -3.06 8.96
CA ASP A 51 -12.37 -1.82 9.71
C ASP A 51 -11.93 -0.63 8.83
N VAL A 52 -12.87 0.28 8.58
CA VAL A 52 -12.67 1.46 7.73
C VAL A 52 -11.59 2.38 8.29
N GLN A 53 -11.47 2.49 9.63
CA GLN A 53 -10.43 3.32 10.25
C GLN A 53 -9.05 2.74 9.98
N LYS A 54 -8.87 1.41 10.11
CA LYS A 54 -7.62 0.75 9.75
C LYS A 54 -7.24 1.00 8.29
N ALA A 55 -8.22 0.91 7.39
CA ALA A 55 -8.00 1.15 5.96
C ALA A 55 -7.61 2.62 5.66
N LEU A 56 -8.23 3.59 6.34
CA LEU A 56 -7.86 5.00 6.24
C LEU A 56 -6.41 5.23 6.69
N TYR A 57 -6.00 4.69 7.85
CA TYR A 57 -4.63 4.82 8.33
C TYR A 57 -3.61 4.16 7.42
N ALA A 58 -3.86 2.92 7.00
CA ALA A 58 -2.95 2.17 6.15
C ALA A 58 -2.78 2.83 4.78
N GLY A 59 -3.88 3.24 4.14
CA GLY A 59 -3.86 3.94 2.87
C GLY A 59 -3.19 5.32 2.95
N LEU A 60 -3.42 6.07 4.03
CA LEU A 60 -2.81 7.38 4.24
C LEU A 60 -1.29 7.29 4.47
N LEU A 61 -0.81 6.23 5.11
CA LEU A 61 0.60 6.09 5.49
C LEU A 61 1.42 5.18 4.56
N HIS A 62 0.80 4.50 3.56
CA HIS A 62 1.50 3.53 2.73
C HIS A 62 2.78 4.10 2.08
N ASP A 63 2.71 5.32 1.60
CA ASP A 63 3.81 6.02 0.90
C ASP A 63 4.49 7.14 1.73
N CYS A 64 4.34 7.16 3.05
CA CYS A 64 4.87 8.22 3.92
C CYS A 64 6.41 8.38 3.84
N ALA A 65 7.13 7.36 3.39
CA ALA A 65 8.58 7.39 3.17
C ALA A 65 8.98 7.54 1.69
N LYS A 66 8.02 7.70 0.75
CA LYS A 66 8.30 7.65 -0.69
C LYS A 66 9.23 8.77 -1.16
N CYS A 67 8.99 9.99 -0.70
CA CYS A 67 9.75 11.18 -1.11
C CYS A 67 11.11 11.33 -0.39
N ILE A 68 11.45 10.44 0.54
CA ILE A 68 12.78 10.43 1.17
C ILE A 68 13.82 10.06 0.10
N PRO A 69 14.95 10.81 -0.05
CA PRO A 69 15.99 10.48 -1.00
C PRO A 69 16.56 9.07 -0.81
N SER A 70 16.96 8.43 -1.91
CA SER A 70 17.40 7.02 -1.91
C SER A 70 18.55 6.72 -0.96
N ASP A 71 19.59 7.56 -0.96
CA ASP A 71 20.74 7.45 -0.05
C ASP A 71 20.34 7.61 1.43
N LYS A 72 19.36 8.49 1.69
CA LYS A 72 18.82 8.69 3.03
C LYS A 72 17.95 7.52 3.47
N LYS A 73 17.19 6.88 2.56
CA LYS A 73 16.43 5.66 2.88
C LYS A 73 17.34 4.54 3.38
N ILE A 74 18.45 4.28 2.66
CA ILE A 74 19.43 3.26 3.04
C ILE A 74 19.98 3.56 4.44
N ARG A 75 20.50 4.79 4.64
CA ARG A 75 21.05 5.20 5.95
C ARG A 75 20.04 5.11 7.09
N LEU A 76 18.78 5.44 6.86
CA LEU A 76 17.73 5.34 7.88
C LEU A 76 17.41 3.88 8.20
N CYS A 77 17.32 3.01 7.18
CA CYS A 77 17.13 1.59 7.40
C CYS A 77 18.27 1.00 8.23
N GLU A 78 19.53 1.29 7.88
CA GLU A 78 20.70 0.85 8.65
C GLU A 78 20.67 1.37 10.08
N LYS A 79 20.39 2.67 10.26
CA LYS A 79 20.29 3.31 11.59
C LYS A 79 19.23 2.66 12.48
N TYR A 80 18.12 2.22 11.90
CA TYR A 80 17.00 1.63 12.63
C TYR A 80 17.07 0.09 12.69
N GLY A 81 18.15 -0.51 12.19
CA GLY A 81 18.33 -1.96 12.19
C GLY A 81 17.37 -2.71 11.26
N LEU A 82 16.80 -2.01 10.25
CA LEU A 82 15.96 -2.62 9.25
C LEU A 82 16.82 -3.31 8.18
N PRO A 83 16.51 -4.58 7.80
CA PRO A 83 17.32 -5.28 6.82
C PRO A 83 17.24 -4.61 5.45
N VAL A 84 18.35 -4.62 4.72
CA VAL A 84 18.46 -4.11 3.35
C VAL A 84 19.06 -5.19 2.47
N SER A 85 18.28 -5.72 1.54
CA SER A 85 18.70 -6.75 0.59
C SER A 85 19.60 -6.18 -0.52
N SER A 86 20.26 -7.07 -1.30
CA SER A 86 21.02 -6.65 -2.48
C SER A 86 20.14 -5.95 -3.53
N VAL A 87 18.94 -6.48 -3.79
CA VAL A 87 17.98 -5.88 -4.73
C VAL A 87 17.53 -4.49 -4.26
N GLU A 88 17.30 -4.31 -2.96
CA GLU A 88 16.94 -3.01 -2.39
C GLU A 88 18.12 -2.01 -2.41
N LYS A 89 19.37 -2.48 -2.34
CA LYS A 89 20.55 -1.61 -2.54
C LYS A 89 20.65 -1.12 -3.98
N GLU A 90 20.36 -1.98 -4.95
CA GLU A 90 20.30 -1.61 -6.38
C GLU A 90 19.10 -0.74 -6.70
N ASN A 91 17.96 -0.98 -6.04
CA ASN A 91 16.72 -0.21 -6.18
C ASN A 91 16.20 0.29 -4.82
N PRO A 92 16.79 1.34 -4.25
CA PRO A 92 16.40 1.86 -2.93
C PRO A 92 14.96 2.39 -2.88
N SER A 93 14.30 2.53 -4.04
CA SER A 93 12.88 2.88 -4.08
C SER A 93 12.01 1.85 -3.33
N LEU A 94 12.39 0.57 -3.32
CA LEU A 94 11.66 -0.51 -2.64
C LEU A 94 11.65 -0.34 -1.11
N LEU A 95 12.66 0.30 -0.53
CA LEU A 95 12.78 0.51 0.92
C LEU A 95 11.67 1.38 1.51
N HIS A 96 10.92 2.16 0.68
CA HIS A 96 9.91 3.07 1.22
C HIS A 96 8.79 2.34 1.96
N ALA A 97 8.45 1.12 1.56
CA ALA A 97 7.39 0.36 2.22
C ALA A 97 7.81 -0.06 3.64
N ARG A 98 8.98 -0.69 3.79
CA ARG A 98 9.52 -1.10 5.09
C ARG A 98 9.85 0.10 5.98
N LEU A 99 10.51 1.12 5.45
CA LEU A 99 10.80 2.34 6.18
C LEU A 99 9.50 3.07 6.55
N GLY A 100 8.51 3.08 5.67
CA GLY A 100 7.19 3.65 5.91
C GLY A 100 6.46 2.94 7.06
N ALA A 101 6.48 1.61 7.11
CA ALA A 101 5.93 0.83 8.22
C ALA A 101 6.61 1.18 9.56
N TYR A 102 7.93 1.28 9.58
CA TYR A 102 8.67 1.73 10.76
C TYR A 102 8.28 3.16 11.18
N LEU A 103 8.21 4.10 10.24
CA LEU A 103 7.83 5.48 10.53
C LEU A 103 6.35 5.59 10.96
N ALA A 104 5.46 4.77 10.41
CA ALA A 104 4.07 4.70 10.84
C ALA A 104 3.97 4.36 12.34
N HIS A 105 4.80 3.42 12.81
CA HIS A 105 4.87 3.06 14.22
C HIS A 105 5.53 4.17 15.07
N GLU A 106 6.75 4.58 14.73
CA GLU A 106 7.57 5.45 15.58
C GLU A 106 7.17 6.93 15.51
N LYS A 107 6.91 7.44 14.31
CA LYS A 107 6.63 8.86 14.08
C LYS A 107 5.15 9.18 14.18
N TYR A 108 4.30 8.32 13.61
CA TYR A 108 2.85 8.57 13.56
C TYR A 108 2.07 7.82 14.65
N GLY A 109 2.75 7.02 15.48
CA GLY A 109 2.18 6.37 16.67
C GLY A 109 1.10 5.34 16.34
N VAL A 110 1.21 4.67 15.18
CA VAL A 110 0.37 3.53 14.82
C VAL A 110 0.88 2.29 15.55
N LYS A 111 0.02 1.66 16.37
CA LYS A 111 0.38 0.47 17.17
C LYS A 111 -0.30 -0.80 16.66
N ASP A 112 -1.25 -0.68 15.75
CA ASP A 112 -1.98 -1.79 15.17
C ASP A 112 -1.10 -2.50 14.11
N GLU A 113 -0.78 -3.76 14.37
CA GLU A 113 0.10 -4.56 13.52
C GLU A 113 -0.50 -4.82 12.12
N GLU A 114 -1.82 -4.93 11.99
CA GLU A 114 -2.46 -5.11 10.68
C GLU A 114 -2.22 -3.90 9.77
N ILE A 115 -2.28 -2.68 10.34
CA ILE A 115 -1.95 -1.46 9.60
C ILE A 115 -0.48 -1.45 9.19
N ILE A 116 0.42 -1.83 10.11
CA ILE A 116 1.87 -1.88 9.85
C ILE A 116 2.18 -2.89 8.74
N TYR A 117 1.60 -4.10 8.79
CA TYR A 117 1.79 -5.11 7.73
C TYR A 117 1.22 -4.65 6.39
N ALA A 118 0.07 -3.97 6.39
CA ALA A 118 -0.51 -3.44 5.15
C ALA A 118 0.38 -2.36 4.50
N ILE A 119 1.03 -1.52 5.31
CA ILE A 119 2.02 -0.54 4.82
C ILE A 119 3.27 -1.25 4.29
N GLU A 120 3.80 -2.24 5.02
CA GLU A 120 5.04 -2.91 4.64
C GLU A 120 4.89 -3.73 3.35
N SER A 121 3.74 -4.37 3.15
CA SER A 121 3.49 -5.28 2.02
C SER A 121 2.90 -4.61 0.78
N HIS A 122 2.58 -3.32 0.81
CA HIS A 122 1.84 -2.68 -0.28
C HIS A 122 2.57 -2.65 -1.63
N THR A 123 3.89 -2.81 -1.66
CA THR A 123 4.68 -2.76 -2.91
C THR A 123 4.92 -4.14 -3.52
N THR A 124 5.35 -5.10 -2.71
CA THR A 124 5.72 -6.46 -3.20
C THR A 124 4.62 -7.48 -2.94
N GLY A 125 3.68 -7.17 -2.07
CA GLY A 125 2.82 -8.16 -1.44
C GLY A 125 3.61 -9.12 -0.56
N ARG A 126 2.94 -10.17 -0.11
CA ARG A 126 3.53 -11.37 0.51
C ARG A 126 2.56 -12.55 0.39
N PRO A 127 3.02 -13.80 0.51
CA PRO A 127 2.13 -14.95 0.67
C PRO A 127 1.20 -14.79 1.86
N GLY A 128 -0.08 -15.11 1.69
CA GLY A 128 -1.07 -15.09 2.78
C GLY A 128 -1.39 -13.71 3.34
N MET A 129 -1.49 -12.67 2.50
CA MET A 129 -1.92 -11.33 2.94
C MET A 129 -3.28 -11.35 3.62
N SER A 130 -3.43 -10.56 4.68
CA SER A 130 -4.74 -10.26 5.27
C SER A 130 -5.62 -9.47 4.29
N MET A 131 -6.91 -9.37 4.58
CA MET A 131 -7.82 -8.60 3.74
C MET A 131 -7.41 -7.12 3.67
N LEU A 132 -6.94 -6.53 4.77
CA LEU A 132 -6.46 -5.15 4.79
C LEU A 132 -5.22 -4.95 3.91
N GLU A 133 -4.27 -5.89 3.94
CA GLU A 133 -3.09 -5.85 3.07
C GLU A 133 -3.47 -5.90 1.59
N LYS A 134 -4.38 -6.81 1.20
CA LYS A 134 -4.89 -6.90 -0.18
C LYS A 134 -5.57 -5.60 -0.60
N ILE A 135 -6.38 -5.01 0.27
CA ILE A 135 -7.08 -3.74 0.03
C ILE A 135 -6.07 -2.63 -0.27
N VAL A 136 -5.07 -2.44 0.56
CA VAL A 136 -4.08 -1.34 0.39
C VAL A 136 -3.25 -1.57 -0.87
N TYR A 137 -2.80 -2.81 -1.12
CA TYR A 137 -2.06 -3.19 -2.33
C TYR A 137 -2.85 -2.87 -3.61
N ILE A 138 -4.13 -3.25 -3.64
CA ILE A 138 -5.00 -3.01 -4.80
C ILE A 138 -5.36 -1.53 -4.92
N ALA A 139 -5.67 -0.85 -3.81
CA ALA A 139 -6.03 0.57 -3.79
C ALA A 139 -4.90 1.45 -4.35
N ASP A 140 -3.64 1.14 -4.04
CA ASP A 140 -2.47 1.82 -4.60
C ASP A 140 -2.42 1.69 -6.14
N TYR A 141 -2.84 0.54 -6.68
CA TYR A 141 -2.86 0.32 -8.13
C TYR A 141 -4.04 1.01 -8.84
N ILE A 142 -5.24 1.05 -8.21
CA ILE A 142 -6.50 1.44 -8.88
C ILE A 142 -7.03 2.83 -8.53
N GLU A 143 -6.43 3.55 -7.58
CA GLU A 143 -6.97 4.84 -7.12
C GLU A 143 -7.23 5.79 -8.32
N PRO A 144 -8.24 6.69 -8.22
CA PRO A 144 -8.73 7.45 -9.39
C PRO A 144 -7.70 8.35 -10.06
N GLY A 145 -6.65 8.80 -9.34
CA GLY A 145 -5.59 9.64 -9.86
C GLY A 145 -4.51 8.89 -10.65
N ARG A 146 -4.54 7.55 -10.64
CA ARG A 146 -3.58 6.75 -11.42
C ARG A 146 -3.77 6.93 -12.92
N ARG A 147 -2.64 6.95 -13.63
CA ARG A 147 -2.65 6.89 -15.10
C ARG A 147 -3.47 5.69 -15.56
N GLU A 148 -4.38 5.90 -16.48
CA GLU A 148 -5.17 4.82 -17.05
C GLU A 148 -4.30 3.86 -17.86
N LEU A 149 -4.38 2.58 -17.50
CA LEU A 149 -3.86 1.46 -18.26
C LEU A 149 -4.99 0.83 -19.08
N PRO A 150 -4.71 0.12 -20.18
CA PRO A 150 -5.76 -0.45 -21.04
C PRO A 150 -6.77 -1.34 -20.31
N ASN A 151 -6.35 -2.01 -19.24
CA ASN A 151 -7.19 -2.92 -18.44
C ASN A 151 -7.71 -2.30 -17.13
N MET A 152 -7.48 -1.00 -16.89
CA MET A 152 -7.78 -0.36 -15.60
C MET A 152 -9.26 -0.42 -15.24
N ALA A 153 -10.16 -0.25 -16.22
CA ALA A 153 -11.61 -0.34 -15.98
C ALA A 153 -12.02 -1.72 -15.46
N ASP A 154 -11.49 -2.79 -16.05
CA ASP A 154 -11.76 -4.18 -15.64
C ASP A 154 -11.19 -4.46 -14.24
N VAL A 155 -9.95 -4.04 -13.99
CA VAL A 155 -9.30 -4.22 -12.69
C VAL A 155 -10.06 -3.49 -11.59
N ARG A 156 -10.52 -2.24 -11.84
CA ARG A 156 -11.37 -1.48 -10.91
C ARG A 156 -12.68 -2.19 -10.60
N GLN A 157 -13.33 -2.82 -11.60
CA GLN A 157 -14.54 -3.61 -11.35
C GLN A 157 -14.24 -4.87 -10.54
N LEU A 158 -13.17 -5.59 -10.85
CA LEU A 158 -12.73 -6.77 -10.10
C LEU A 158 -12.44 -6.44 -8.65
N ALA A 159 -11.80 -5.30 -8.36
CA ALA A 159 -11.45 -4.87 -7.01
C ALA A 159 -12.66 -4.85 -6.05
N PHE A 160 -13.86 -4.67 -6.55
CA PHE A 160 -15.10 -4.65 -5.76
C PHE A 160 -15.98 -5.91 -5.92
N ARG A 161 -15.57 -6.87 -6.77
CA ARG A 161 -16.30 -8.13 -7.00
C ARG A 161 -15.56 -9.34 -6.43
N ASP A 162 -14.26 -9.46 -6.76
CA ASP A 162 -13.41 -10.58 -6.42
C ASP A 162 -11.99 -10.06 -6.18
N ILE A 163 -11.67 -9.87 -4.90
CA ILE A 163 -10.39 -9.26 -4.49
C ILE A 163 -9.20 -10.16 -4.81
N ASP A 164 -9.37 -11.49 -4.76
CA ASP A 164 -8.30 -12.45 -5.00
C ASP A 164 -7.98 -12.54 -6.50
N GLU A 165 -8.99 -12.58 -7.36
CA GLU A 165 -8.79 -12.49 -8.82
C GLU A 165 -8.18 -11.13 -9.20
N CYS A 166 -8.63 -10.04 -8.59
CA CYS A 166 -8.06 -8.72 -8.81
C CYS A 166 -6.57 -8.67 -8.45
N LEU A 167 -6.23 -9.16 -7.26
CA LEU A 167 -4.85 -9.22 -6.78
C LEU A 167 -3.96 -10.05 -7.70
N TYR A 168 -4.40 -11.25 -8.06
CA TYR A 168 -3.67 -12.12 -8.98
C TYR A 168 -3.39 -11.42 -10.32
N ARG A 169 -4.41 -10.76 -10.89
CA ARG A 169 -4.29 -10.04 -12.16
C ARG A 169 -3.28 -8.89 -12.06
N ILE A 170 -3.36 -8.08 -11.01
CA ILE A 170 -2.40 -6.98 -10.78
C ILE A 170 -0.98 -7.51 -10.64
N LEU A 171 -0.77 -8.59 -9.87
CA LEU A 171 0.54 -9.21 -9.71
C LEU A 171 1.10 -9.70 -11.05
N LYS A 172 0.28 -10.38 -11.84
CA LYS A 172 0.65 -10.85 -13.19
C LYS A 172 1.04 -9.70 -14.11
N ASP A 173 0.20 -8.68 -14.20
CA ASP A 173 0.42 -7.51 -15.05
C ASP A 173 1.69 -6.74 -14.61
N SER A 174 1.94 -6.67 -13.31
CA SER A 174 3.13 -6.04 -12.75
C SER A 174 4.42 -6.79 -13.12
N LEU A 175 4.42 -8.13 -13.03
CA LEU A 175 5.57 -8.93 -13.45
C LEU A 175 5.85 -8.81 -14.95
N VAL A 176 4.81 -8.85 -15.79
CA VAL A 176 4.95 -8.63 -17.25
C VAL A 176 5.52 -7.24 -17.55
N TYR A 177 5.06 -6.21 -16.84
CA TYR A 177 5.58 -4.86 -16.99
C TYR A 177 7.06 -4.75 -16.58
N LEU A 178 7.43 -5.31 -15.42
CA LEU A 178 8.82 -5.27 -14.94
C LEU A 178 9.76 -6.00 -15.90
N ASP A 179 9.37 -7.17 -16.41
CA ASP A 179 10.12 -7.92 -17.42
C ASP A 179 10.30 -7.12 -18.71
N SER A 180 9.23 -6.49 -19.21
CA SER A 180 9.26 -5.66 -20.42
C SER A 180 10.20 -4.44 -20.32
N LYS A 181 10.54 -4.03 -19.10
CA LYS A 181 11.44 -2.91 -18.79
C LYS A 181 12.83 -3.35 -18.38
N ASN A 182 13.11 -4.65 -18.34
CA ASN A 182 14.34 -5.23 -17.80
C ASN A 182 14.64 -4.75 -16.36
N ILE A 183 13.60 -4.56 -15.55
CA ILE A 183 13.74 -4.19 -14.13
C ILE A 183 13.86 -5.47 -13.32
N THR A 184 14.86 -5.54 -12.44
CA THR A 184 15.03 -6.67 -11.52
C THR A 184 13.81 -6.79 -10.63
N VAL A 185 13.15 -7.97 -10.68
CA VAL A 185 11.98 -8.29 -9.85
C VAL A 185 12.43 -8.59 -8.44
N ASP A 186 11.77 -7.98 -7.44
CA ASP A 186 11.98 -8.37 -6.05
C ASP A 186 11.50 -9.83 -5.85
N PRO A 187 12.32 -10.70 -5.25
CA PRO A 187 11.94 -12.10 -5.01
C PRO A 187 10.64 -12.28 -4.24
N MET A 188 10.25 -11.30 -3.42
CA MET A 188 8.98 -11.33 -2.70
C MET A 188 7.80 -11.16 -3.65
N THR A 189 7.90 -10.26 -4.64
CA THR A 189 6.86 -10.09 -5.66
C THR A 189 6.61 -11.38 -6.43
N GLN A 190 7.67 -12.09 -6.84
CA GLN A 190 7.53 -13.39 -7.51
C GLN A 190 6.87 -14.43 -6.60
N ARG A 191 7.34 -14.54 -5.35
CA ARG A 191 6.75 -15.48 -4.37
C ARG A 191 5.28 -15.17 -4.08
N THR A 192 4.91 -13.90 -4.04
CA THR A 192 3.52 -13.48 -3.86
C THR A 192 2.66 -13.91 -5.03
N TYR A 193 3.13 -13.68 -6.26
CA TYR A 193 2.42 -14.13 -7.46
C TYR A 193 2.25 -15.65 -7.49
N ASP A 194 3.31 -16.42 -7.24
CA ASP A 194 3.28 -17.89 -7.25
C ASP A 194 2.31 -18.45 -6.22
N TYR A 195 2.27 -17.83 -5.02
CA TYR A 195 1.32 -18.18 -3.97
C TYR A 195 -0.13 -17.99 -4.42
N TYR A 196 -0.49 -16.80 -4.92
CA TYR A 196 -1.87 -16.53 -5.33
C TYR A 196 -2.26 -17.27 -6.61
N LYS A 197 -1.34 -17.51 -7.53
CA LYS A 197 -1.54 -18.37 -8.69
C LYS A 197 -1.98 -19.77 -8.25
N LYS A 198 -1.27 -20.36 -7.29
CA LYS A 198 -1.57 -21.70 -6.72
C LYS A 198 -2.91 -21.70 -5.99
N GLU A 199 -3.16 -20.73 -5.10
CA GLU A 199 -4.42 -20.63 -4.35
C GLU A 199 -5.65 -20.55 -5.27
N MET A 200 -5.50 -19.94 -6.44
CA MET A 200 -6.56 -19.80 -7.43
C MET A 200 -6.66 -20.99 -8.41
N GLY A 201 -5.82 -22.02 -8.26
CA GLY A 201 -5.81 -23.16 -9.17
C GLY A 201 -5.48 -22.80 -10.62
N LYS A 202 -4.72 -21.71 -10.85
CA LYS A 202 -4.30 -21.32 -12.19
C LYS A 202 -3.08 -22.16 -12.59
N GLU A 203 -3.22 -22.99 -13.61
CA GLU A 203 -2.13 -23.73 -14.23
C GLU A 203 -1.34 -22.83 -15.23
N ASP A 204 -0.13 -23.29 -15.65
CA ASP A 204 0.72 -22.58 -16.62
C ASP A 204 0.11 -22.56 -18.01
#